data_a4ea6886c06d6fc05afd75f89e8efe8c
#
_entry.id   a4ea6886c06d6fc05afd75f89e8efe8c
#
_cell.length_a   1.000
_cell.length_b   1.000
_cell.length_c   1.000
_cell.angle_alpha   90.00
_cell.angle_beta   90.00
_cell.angle_gamma   90.00
#
_symmetry.space_group_name_H-M   'P 1'
#
loop_
_entity.id
_entity.type
_entity.pdbx_description
1 polymer ?
#
loop_
_entity_poly.entity_id
_entity_poly.type
_entity_poly.pdbx_seq_one_letter_code
_entity_poly.pdbx_strand_id
1 'polypeptide(L)'
;MKMKTEKKRKQENSSLAEAREARLAVLEKIAEYEAEGGEKFFCDVENDPPVQVIMPDEVDYLHEKAGTKIKVFFARIIEIVASFFVRKIFKIRVEGEENLRGIRGGAIFTSNHFAQTENVAVRTAAKKVRGRHRFYKLVREGNFRMKGIIGYLLKYADTLPVSSNMHTMNKLGTAIEKLLKDDAFILIYPEQAMWWNYKKPRPYRIGAYHYAAKNGVPVVPCFVTLTDSGKKSKLGFTEYYYTIHVMPPLY
;
A
#
# COMPACT_ATOMS: atom_id res chain seq x y z
N MET A 1 -5.48 40.12 -19.10
CA MET A 1 -4.98 38.75 -19.22
C MET A 1 -3.70 38.49 -18.38
N LYS A 2 -2.66 39.33 -18.46
CA LYS A 2 -1.40 39.20 -17.68
C LYS A 2 -1.58 39.12 -16.15
N MET A 3 -2.41 39.97 -15.53
CA MET A 3 -2.64 39.95 -14.07
C MET A 3 -3.27 38.66 -13.54
N LYS A 4 -4.18 38.02 -14.30
CA LYS A 4 -4.76 36.71 -13.92
C LYS A 4 -3.71 35.59 -13.93
N THR A 5 -2.80 35.63 -14.91
CA THR A 5 -1.70 34.65 -15.04
C THR A 5 -0.69 34.77 -13.90
N GLU A 6 -0.36 36.02 -13.51
CA GLU A 6 0.58 36.30 -12.43
C GLU A 6 0.03 35.91 -11.06
N LYS A 7 -1.27 36.17 -10.81
CA LYS A 7 -1.95 35.73 -9.58
C LYS A 7 -2.02 34.20 -9.47
N LYS A 8 -2.29 33.51 -10.59
CA LYS A 8 -2.30 32.04 -10.65
C LYS A 8 -0.92 31.44 -10.36
N ARG A 9 0.15 32.06 -10.93
CA ARG A 9 1.54 31.62 -10.70
C ARG A 9 2.00 31.83 -9.25
N LYS A 10 1.61 32.97 -8.62
CA LYS A 10 1.90 33.21 -7.19
C LYS A 10 1.20 32.18 -6.30
N GLN A 11 -0.06 31.86 -6.59
CA GLN A 11 -0.84 30.88 -5.83
C GLN A 11 -0.27 29.45 -5.99
N GLU A 12 0.19 29.08 -7.20
CA GLU A 12 0.84 27.81 -7.47
C GLU A 12 2.19 27.70 -6.73
N ASN A 13 2.99 28.77 -6.72
CA ASN A 13 4.27 28.80 -6.00
C ASN A 13 4.06 28.70 -4.47
N SER A 14 3.05 29.37 -3.89
CA SER A 14 2.71 29.25 -2.47
C SER A 14 2.30 27.82 -2.12
N SER A 15 1.44 27.21 -2.91
CA SER A 15 1.00 25.82 -2.73
C SER A 15 2.15 24.80 -2.81
N LEU A 16 3.13 25.03 -3.71
CA LEU A 16 4.31 24.19 -3.81
C LEU A 16 5.24 24.34 -2.60
N ALA A 17 5.40 25.57 -2.08
CA ALA A 17 6.19 25.84 -0.88
C ALA A 17 5.58 25.15 0.34
N GLU A 18 4.29 25.29 0.57
CA GLU A 18 3.55 24.62 1.66
C GLU A 18 3.66 23.09 1.57
N ALA A 19 3.49 22.53 0.36
CA ALA A 19 3.64 21.09 0.13
C ALA A 19 5.08 20.60 0.41
N ARG A 20 6.10 21.43 0.10
CA ARG A 20 7.49 21.11 0.41
C ARG A 20 7.75 21.13 1.90
N GLU A 21 7.27 22.14 2.63
CA GLU A 21 7.41 22.24 4.09
C GLU A 21 6.74 21.05 4.77
N ALA A 22 5.53 20.67 4.36
CA ALA A 22 4.85 19.49 4.88
C ALA A 22 5.69 18.21 4.70
N ARG A 23 6.38 18.05 3.57
CA ARG A 23 7.28 16.90 3.35
C ARG A 23 8.56 16.97 4.18
N LEU A 24 9.10 18.15 4.42
CA LEU A 24 10.26 18.32 5.31
C LEU A 24 9.89 17.95 6.75
N ALA A 25 8.73 18.40 7.25
CA ALA A 25 8.23 18.03 8.57
C ALA A 25 8.04 16.49 8.71
N VAL A 26 7.59 15.80 7.66
CA VAL A 26 7.52 14.33 7.66
C VAL A 26 8.91 13.70 7.79
N LEU A 27 9.91 14.22 7.08
CA LEU A 27 11.30 13.72 7.16
C LEU A 27 11.93 13.97 8.53
N GLU A 28 11.66 15.11 9.15
CA GLU A 28 12.11 15.43 10.52
C GLU A 28 11.49 14.45 11.52
N LYS A 29 10.18 14.21 11.41
CA LYS A 29 9.48 13.25 12.27
C LYS A 29 9.97 11.82 12.08
N ILE A 30 10.33 11.41 10.85
CA ILE A 30 10.97 10.12 10.59
C ILE A 30 12.30 10.03 11.32
N ALA A 31 13.15 11.07 11.26
CA ALA A 31 14.44 11.08 11.92
C ALA A 31 14.31 11.04 13.46
N GLU A 32 13.34 11.76 14.01
CA GLU A 32 12.98 11.73 15.43
C GLU A 32 12.58 10.32 15.87
N TYR A 33 11.63 9.71 15.17
CA TYR A 33 11.12 8.38 15.50
C TYR A 33 12.16 7.27 15.29
N GLU A 34 13.04 7.41 14.30
CA GLU A 34 14.18 6.52 14.12
C GLU A 34 15.16 6.60 15.31
N ALA A 35 15.43 7.81 15.79
CA ALA A 35 16.32 8.02 16.93
C ALA A 35 15.73 7.49 18.25
N GLU A 36 14.43 7.65 18.48
CA GLU A 36 13.76 7.10 19.65
C GLU A 36 13.64 5.56 19.60
N GLY A 37 13.41 4.99 18.43
CA GLY A 37 13.29 3.53 18.24
C GLY A 37 12.05 2.91 18.86
N GLY A 38 12.10 1.59 19.13
CA GLY A 38 11.04 0.85 19.82
C GLY A 38 9.68 0.97 19.13
N GLU A 39 8.63 1.30 19.88
CA GLU A 39 7.26 1.43 19.41
C GLU A 39 7.07 2.57 18.39
N LYS A 40 7.99 3.55 18.36
CA LYS A 40 7.93 4.67 17.40
C LYS A 40 8.05 4.21 15.95
N PHE A 41 8.72 3.09 15.69
CA PHE A 41 8.79 2.50 14.35
C PHE A 41 7.42 2.14 13.75
N PHE A 42 6.39 2.00 14.57
CA PHE A 42 5.02 1.66 14.14
C PHE A 42 4.09 2.88 14.10
N CYS A 43 4.58 4.05 14.48
CA CYS A 43 3.80 5.28 14.51
C CYS A 43 3.76 5.97 13.15
N ASP A 44 2.63 6.63 12.87
CA ASP A 44 2.45 7.42 11.66
C ASP A 44 3.24 8.72 11.72
N VAL A 45 3.89 9.02 10.61
CA VAL A 45 4.65 10.26 10.40
C VAL A 45 3.87 11.28 9.56
N GLU A 46 2.84 10.84 8.84
CA GLU A 46 1.93 11.71 8.08
C GLU A 46 0.83 12.26 8.99
N ASN A 47 0.32 13.44 8.64
CA ASN A 47 -0.86 14.00 9.31
C ASN A 47 -2.11 13.39 8.68
N ASP A 48 -2.55 12.28 9.23
CA ASP A 48 -3.76 11.62 8.77
C ASP A 48 -5.02 12.23 9.37
N PRO A 49 -6.13 12.22 8.62
CA PRO A 49 -7.41 12.64 9.17
C PRO A 49 -7.82 11.74 10.35
N PRO A 50 -8.64 12.27 11.28
CA PRO A 50 -9.12 11.49 12.41
C PRO A 50 -9.81 10.22 11.95
N VAL A 51 -9.47 9.11 12.60
CA VAL A 51 -9.99 7.78 12.27
C VAL A 51 -11.46 7.71 12.63
N GLN A 52 -12.32 7.41 11.66
CA GLN A 52 -13.72 7.04 11.89
C GLN A 52 -13.84 5.53 11.82
N VAL A 53 -14.38 4.94 12.90
CA VAL A 53 -14.56 3.49 13.00
C VAL A 53 -15.41 2.95 11.86
N ILE A 54 -14.95 1.88 11.22
CA ILE A 54 -15.68 1.18 10.15
C ILE A 54 -16.59 0.12 10.78
N MET A 55 -17.89 0.25 10.55
CA MET A 55 -18.89 -0.69 11.05
C MET A 55 -19.06 -1.90 10.11
N PRO A 56 -19.54 -3.06 10.61
CA PRO A 56 -19.61 -4.30 9.81
C PRO A 56 -20.48 -4.22 8.55
N ASP A 57 -21.51 -3.37 8.54
CA ASP A 57 -22.44 -3.17 7.42
C ASP A 57 -21.87 -2.28 6.31
N GLU A 58 -20.83 -1.50 6.62
CA GLU A 58 -20.19 -0.61 5.67
C GLU A 58 -19.20 -1.33 4.73
N VAL A 59 -18.79 -2.55 5.05
CA VAL A 59 -17.79 -3.31 4.28
C VAL A 59 -18.41 -4.54 3.61
N ASP A 60 -17.97 -4.79 2.38
CA ASP A 60 -18.27 -5.96 1.57
C ASP A 60 -16.96 -6.56 1.05
N TYR A 61 -16.22 -7.20 1.97
CA TYR A 61 -14.86 -7.73 1.70
C TYR A 61 -14.82 -8.73 0.54
N LEU A 62 -15.90 -9.47 0.33
CA LEU A 62 -15.98 -10.53 -0.69
C LEU A 62 -16.64 -10.04 -1.99
N HIS A 63 -17.07 -8.78 -2.02
CA HIS A 63 -17.77 -8.16 -3.15
C HIS A 63 -19.04 -8.93 -3.56
N GLU A 64 -19.84 -9.35 -2.59
CA GLU A 64 -21.05 -10.17 -2.85
C GLU A 64 -22.23 -9.31 -3.34
N LYS A 65 -22.32 -8.07 -2.89
CA LYS A 65 -23.40 -7.14 -3.28
C LYS A 65 -23.23 -6.70 -4.75
N ALA A 66 -24.32 -6.75 -5.54
CA ALA A 66 -24.30 -6.38 -6.96
C ALA A 66 -23.74 -4.97 -7.20
N GLY A 67 -24.15 -3.98 -6.41
CA GLY A 67 -23.62 -2.62 -6.50
C GLY A 67 -22.13 -2.50 -6.19
N THR A 68 -21.59 -3.34 -5.29
CA THR A 68 -20.15 -3.43 -5.01
C THR A 68 -19.41 -4.03 -6.20
N LYS A 69 -19.91 -5.10 -6.82
CA LYS A 69 -19.30 -5.75 -7.98
C LYS A 69 -19.05 -4.76 -9.13
N ILE A 70 -20.04 -3.92 -9.43
CA ILE A 70 -19.92 -2.90 -10.50
C ILE A 70 -18.83 -1.89 -10.15
N LYS A 71 -18.81 -1.38 -8.91
CA LYS A 71 -17.79 -0.41 -8.46
C LYS A 71 -16.40 -1.01 -8.48
N VAL A 72 -16.24 -2.25 -8.04
CA VAL A 72 -14.98 -2.99 -8.07
C VAL A 72 -14.50 -3.21 -9.51
N PHE A 73 -15.39 -3.53 -10.44
CA PHE A 73 -15.04 -3.67 -11.86
C PHE A 73 -14.39 -2.39 -12.41
N PHE A 74 -15.00 -1.23 -12.18
CA PHE A 74 -14.42 0.05 -12.62
C PHE A 74 -13.14 0.40 -11.85
N ALA A 75 -13.10 0.16 -10.53
CA ALA A 75 -11.91 0.40 -9.74
C ALA A 75 -10.71 -0.42 -10.23
N ARG A 76 -10.92 -1.68 -10.61
CA ARG A 76 -9.87 -2.54 -11.19
C ARG A 76 -9.36 -2.02 -12.53
N ILE A 77 -10.24 -1.51 -13.40
CA ILE A 77 -9.81 -0.90 -14.67
C ILE A 77 -8.91 0.31 -14.38
N ILE A 78 -9.34 1.21 -13.51
CA ILE A 78 -8.56 2.38 -13.12
C ILE A 78 -7.21 1.95 -12.51
N GLU A 79 -7.20 0.96 -11.63
CA GLU A 79 -5.99 0.45 -10.99
C GLU A 79 -5.03 -0.20 -12.01
N ILE A 80 -5.52 -0.92 -13.02
CA ILE A 80 -4.70 -1.49 -14.08
C ILE A 80 -4.00 -0.39 -14.88
N VAL A 81 -4.75 0.64 -15.28
CA VAL A 81 -4.23 1.79 -16.03
C VAL A 81 -3.21 2.55 -15.17
N ALA A 82 -3.56 2.88 -13.93
CA ALA A 82 -2.66 3.56 -13.00
C ALA A 82 -1.38 2.74 -12.75
N SER A 83 -1.50 1.44 -12.54
CA SER A 83 -0.35 0.53 -12.35
C SER A 83 0.58 0.50 -13.55
N PHE A 84 0.05 0.60 -14.77
CA PHE A 84 0.88 0.66 -15.97
C PHE A 84 1.77 1.92 -15.97
N PHE A 85 1.20 3.09 -15.65
CA PHE A 85 1.97 4.33 -15.55
C PHE A 85 2.96 4.31 -14.39
N VAL A 86 2.54 3.86 -13.20
CA VAL A 86 3.40 3.73 -12.03
C VAL A 86 4.62 2.85 -12.35
N ARG A 87 4.43 1.69 -12.99
CA ARG A 87 5.54 0.81 -13.39
C ARG A 87 6.53 1.50 -14.34
N LYS A 88 6.03 2.32 -15.28
CA LYS A 88 6.89 3.07 -16.21
C LYS A 88 7.63 4.21 -15.54
N ILE A 89 6.95 4.99 -14.68
CA ILE A 89 7.53 6.13 -13.99
C ILE A 89 8.64 5.66 -13.04
N PHE A 90 8.36 4.67 -12.20
CA PHE A 90 9.30 4.16 -11.21
C PHE A 90 10.23 3.05 -11.75
N LYS A 91 10.14 2.71 -13.04
CA LYS A 91 10.93 1.66 -13.72
C LYS A 91 11.04 0.39 -12.87
N ILE A 92 9.91 -0.10 -12.37
CA ILE A 92 9.85 -1.22 -11.44
C ILE A 92 10.53 -2.45 -12.02
N ARG A 93 11.54 -2.97 -11.30
CA ARG A 93 12.26 -4.21 -11.58
C ARG A 93 11.91 -5.25 -10.52
N VAL A 94 11.92 -6.52 -10.92
CA VAL A 94 11.67 -7.66 -10.03
C VAL A 94 12.92 -8.51 -9.99
N GLU A 95 13.43 -8.80 -8.81
CA GLU A 95 14.54 -9.71 -8.54
C GLU A 95 14.07 -10.83 -7.61
N GLY A 96 14.63 -12.03 -7.71
CA GLY A 96 14.23 -13.18 -6.91
C GLY A 96 12.91 -13.81 -7.39
N GLU A 97 12.50 -13.61 -8.67
CA GLU A 97 11.24 -14.18 -9.18
C GLU A 97 11.24 -15.71 -9.21
N GLU A 98 12.40 -16.35 -9.17
CA GLU A 98 12.55 -17.80 -9.03
C GLU A 98 11.94 -18.33 -7.74
N ASN A 99 11.94 -17.54 -6.67
CA ASN A 99 11.33 -17.88 -5.38
C ASN A 99 9.79 -18.01 -5.45
N LEU A 100 9.17 -17.50 -6.52
CA LEU A 100 7.72 -17.58 -6.73
C LEU A 100 7.26 -18.87 -7.42
N ARG A 101 8.20 -19.65 -7.99
CA ARG A 101 7.86 -20.84 -8.83
C ARG A 101 7.14 -21.96 -8.07
N GLY A 102 7.40 -22.08 -6.78
CA GLY A 102 6.83 -23.12 -5.91
C GLY A 102 5.47 -22.77 -5.31
N ILE A 103 5.03 -21.52 -5.41
CA ILE A 103 3.80 -21.06 -4.78
C ILE A 103 2.59 -21.70 -5.49
N ARG A 104 1.76 -22.34 -4.69
CA ARG A 104 0.48 -22.93 -5.09
C ARG A 104 -0.60 -22.42 -4.14
N GLY A 105 -1.76 -22.05 -4.68
CA GLY A 105 -2.85 -21.53 -3.85
C GLY A 105 -2.63 -20.11 -3.35
N GLY A 106 -3.32 -19.76 -2.26
CA GLY A 106 -3.24 -18.46 -1.63
C GLY A 106 -1.89 -18.21 -0.96
N ALA A 107 -1.52 -16.93 -0.83
CA ALA A 107 -0.29 -16.51 -0.14
C ALA A 107 -0.43 -15.13 0.48
N ILE A 108 0.33 -14.88 1.55
CA ILE A 108 0.47 -13.55 2.11
C ILE A 108 1.80 -12.95 1.65
N PHE A 109 1.75 -11.81 0.99
CA PHE A 109 2.91 -11.02 0.63
C PHE A 109 3.16 -9.97 1.71
N THR A 110 4.43 -9.78 2.08
CA THR A 110 4.83 -8.69 2.98
C THR A 110 5.84 -7.78 2.28
N SER A 111 5.88 -6.51 2.64
CA SER A 111 6.86 -5.55 2.10
C SER A 111 7.09 -4.41 3.10
N ASN A 112 8.19 -3.68 2.92
CA ASN A 112 8.39 -2.38 3.55
C ASN A 112 7.38 -1.36 3.00
N HIS A 113 7.03 -0.34 3.82
CA HIS A 113 5.97 0.63 3.51
C HIS A 113 6.53 2.05 3.49
N PHE A 114 6.84 2.56 2.28
CA PHE A 114 7.52 3.85 2.11
C PHE A 114 6.82 4.84 1.15
N ALA A 115 5.81 4.40 0.41
CA ALA A 115 5.05 5.24 -0.51
C ALA A 115 3.65 4.65 -0.77
N GLN A 116 2.73 5.46 -1.29
CA GLN A 116 1.41 4.97 -1.68
C GLN A 116 1.41 4.08 -2.93
N THR A 117 2.51 4.09 -3.68
CA THR A 117 2.64 3.42 -4.99
C THR A 117 3.43 2.11 -4.96
N GLU A 118 4.13 1.79 -3.85
CA GLU A 118 4.98 0.61 -3.75
C GLU A 118 4.20 -0.71 -3.84
N ASN A 119 2.91 -0.72 -3.48
CA ASN A 119 2.04 -1.88 -3.67
C ASN A 119 2.01 -2.37 -5.13
N VAL A 120 2.24 -1.46 -6.10
CA VAL A 120 2.35 -1.81 -7.52
C VAL A 120 3.61 -2.64 -7.79
N ALA A 121 4.71 -2.43 -7.05
CA ALA A 121 5.90 -3.26 -7.16
C ALA A 121 5.62 -4.68 -6.67
N VAL A 122 5.00 -4.83 -5.50
CA VAL A 122 4.63 -6.15 -4.95
C VAL A 122 3.63 -6.86 -5.88
N ARG A 123 2.60 -6.17 -6.36
CA ARG A 123 1.66 -6.72 -7.33
C ARG A 123 2.35 -7.13 -8.65
N THR A 124 3.38 -6.41 -9.08
CA THR A 124 4.15 -6.76 -10.28
C THR A 124 4.92 -8.06 -10.08
N ALA A 125 5.51 -8.28 -8.91
CA ALA A 125 6.14 -9.55 -8.55
C ALA A 125 5.09 -10.67 -8.43
N ALA A 126 4.00 -10.45 -7.70
CA ALA A 126 2.93 -11.43 -7.52
C ALA A 126 2.34 -11.95 -8.84
N LYS A 127 2.28 -11.11 -9.88
CA LYS A 127 1.84 -11.53 -11.23
C LYS A 127 2.80 -12.50 -11.94
N LYS A 128 3.98 -12.77 -11.40
CA LYS A 128 4.93 -13.77 -11.91
C LYS A 128 4.59 -15.19 -11.44
N VAL A 129 3.76 -15.33 -10.42
CA VAL A 129 3.23 -16.63 -10.00
C VAL A 129 2.31 -17.17 -11.09
N ARG A 130 2.43 -18.49 -11.39
CA ARG A 130 1.57 -19.13 -12.40
C ARG A 130 0.13 -19.20 -11.91
N GLY A 131 -0.80 -18.90 -12.79
CA GLY A 131 -2.23 -18.92 -12.49
C GLY A 131 -2.88 -17.53 -12.48
N ARG A 132 -4.16 -17.51 -12.19
CA ARG A 132 -4.94 -16.26 -12.05
C ARG A 132 -5.23 -16.03 -10.58
N HIS A 133 -4.38 -15.25 -9.92
CA HIS A 133 -4.57 -14.88 -8.52
C HIS A 133 -5.11 -13.46 -8.43
N ARG A 134 -6.16 -13.27 -7.62
CA ARG A 134 -6.60 -11.93 -7.23
C ARG A 134 -5.63 -11.40 -6.18
N PHE A 135 -5.35 -10.10 -6.24
CA PHE A 135 -4.39 -9.46 -5.35
C PHE A 135 -5.09 -8.43 -4.49
N TYR A 136 -5.23 -8.73 -3.21
CA TYR A 136 -5.81 -7.87 -2.20
C TYR A 136 -4.74 -7.17 -1.38
N LYS A 137 -5.09 -6.09 -0.71
CA LYS A 137 -4.19 -5.34 0.18
C LYS A 137 -4.94 -4.88 1.43
N LEU A 138 -4.34 -5.12 2.59
CA LEU A 138 -4.82 -4.53 3.83
C LEU A 138 -4.62 -3.02 3.76
N VAL A 139 -5.63 -2.27 4.18
CA VAL A 139 -5.57 -0.81 4.27
C VAL A 139 -6.03 -0.35 5.63
N ARG A 140 -5.47 0.76 6.08
CA ARG A 140 -5.79 1.39 7.34
C ARG A 140 -7.23 1.91 7.34
N GLU A 141 -7.88 1.89 8.49
CA GLU A 141 -9.26 2.35 8.71
C GLU A 141 -9.49 3.78 8.19
N GLY A 142 -8.58 4.71 8.48
CA GLY A 142 -8.65 6.09 8.02
C GLY A 142 -8.65 6.23 6.49
N ASN A 143 -7.94 5.37 5.78
CA ASN A 143 -7.85 5.39 4.32
C ASN A 143 -9.20 5.05 3.65
N PHE A 144 -10.04 4.25 4.30
CA PHE A 144 -11.37 3.88 3.79
C PHE A 144 -12.33 5.08 3.67
N ARG A 145 -12.09 6.14 4.45
CA ARG A 145 -12.89 7.37 4.47
C ARG A 145 -12.39 8.47 3.54
N MET A 146 -11.26 8.27 2.86
CA MET A 146 -10.71 9.25 1.92
C MET A 146 -11.71 9.52 0.78
N LYS A 147 -11.71 10.77 0.31
CA LYS A 147 -12.59 11.24 -0.78
C LYS A 147 -11.88 11.21 -2.13
N GLY A 148 -12.65 11.43 -3.19
CA GLY A 148 -12.14 11.50 -4.57
C GLY A 148 -11.74 10.14 -5.14
N ILE A 149 -10.94 10.17 -6.22
CA ILE A 149 -10.55 8.96 -6.95
C ILE A 149 -9.68 8.03 -6.11
N ILE A 150 -8.81 8.59 -5.25
CA ILE A 150 -7.95 7.80 -4.35
C ILE A 150 -8.83 7.07 -3.33
N GLY A 151 -9.77 7.76 -2.69
CA GLY A 151 -10.73 7.14 -1.77
C GLY A 151 -11.59 6.08 -2.45
N TYR A 152 -12.00 6.31 -3.71
CA TYR A 152 -12.73 5.31 -4.49
C TYR A 152 -11.88 4.04 -4.71
N LEU A 153 -10.60 4.19 -5.07
CA LEU A 153 -9.68 3.06 -5.22
C LEU A 153 -9.40 2.35 -3.88
N LEU A 154 -9.19 3.12 -2.80
CA LEU A 154 -8.98 2.58 -1.45
C LEU A 154 -10.23 1.86 -0.89
N LYS A 155 -11.39 2.06 -1.49
CA LYS A 155 -12.64 1.41 -1.09
C LYS A 155 -13.00 0.20 -1.96
N TYR A 156 -12.63 0.21 -3.25
CA TYR A 156 -13.14 -0.78 -4.22
C TYR A 156 -12.06 -1.51 -5.02
N ALA A 157 -10.77 -1.12 -4.95
CA ALA A 157 -9.70 -1.78 -5.71
C ALA A 157 -9.07 -2.94 -4.92
N ASP A 158 -9.87 -3.97 -4.62
CA ASP A 158 -9.44 -5.18 -3.89
C ASP A 158 -8.70 -4.83 -2.57
N THR A 159 -9.31 -3.95 -1.78
CA THR A 159 -8.79 -3.53 -0.48
C THR A 159 -9.54 -4.19 0.66
N LEU A 160 -8.83 -4.45 1.74
CA LEU A 160 -9.33 -5.06 2.97
C LEU A 160 -9.07 -4.09 4.12
N PRO A 161 -10.01 -3.16 4.40
CA PRO A 161 -9.81 -2.21 5.49
C PRO A 161 -9.84 -2.93 6.85
N VAL A 162 -8.86 -2.63 7.69
CA VAL A 162 -8.89 -2.98 9.11
C VAL A 162 -9.85 -2.06 9.85
N SER A 163 -10.30 -2.43 11.04
CA SER A 163 -11.14 -1.59 11.88
C SER A 163 -10.82 -1.77 13.35
N SER A 164 -11.03 -0.72 14.14
CA SER A 164 -11.03 -0.81 15.61
C SER A 164 -12.28 -1.50 16.17
N ASN A 165 -13.33 -1.71 15.36
CA ASN A 165 -14.52 -2.48 15.72
C ASN A 165 -14.25 -3.98 15.65
N MET A 166 -14.46 -4.70 16.78
CA MET A 166 -14.19 -6.13 16.88
C MET A 166 -15.04 -6.98 15.93
N HIS A 167 -16.31 -6.64 15.71
CA HIS A 167 -17.18 -7.39 14.79
C HIS A 167 -16.72 -7.22 13.33
N THR A 168 -16.28 -6.03 12.96
CA THR A 168 -15.68 -5.76 11.64
C THR A 168 -14.38 -6.53 11.46
N MET A 169 -13.53 -6.59 12.49
CA MET A 169 -12.29 -7.38 12.45
C MET A 169 -12.54 -8.89 12.35
N ASN A 170 -13.55 -9.42 13.04
CA ASN A 170 -13.95 -10.82 12.90
C ASN A 170 -14.44 -11.12 11.47
N LYS A 171 -15.24 -10.22 10.89
CA LYS A 171 -15.69 -10.32 9.49
C LYS A 171 -14.50 -10.26 8.51
N LEU A 172 -13.50 -9.41 8.77
CA LEU A 172 -12.25 -9.36 8.00
C LEU A 172 -11.49 -10.68 8.09
N GLY A 173 -11.34 -11.25 9.28
CA GLY A 173 -10.67 -12.53 9.48
C GLY A 173 -11.31 -13.67 8.67
N THR A 174 -12.64 -13.76 8.69
CA THR A 174 -13.41 -14.73 7.87
C THR A 174 -13.22 -14.48 6.38
N ALA A 175 -13.19 -13.22 5.96
CA ALA A 175 -12.97 -12.87 4.56
C ALA A 175 -11.56 -13.23 4.10
N ILE A 176 -10.53 -12.97 4.91
CA ILE A 176 -9.14 -13.37 4.62
C ILE A 176 -9.04 -14.89 4.44
N GLU A 177 -9.65 -15.66 5.34
CA GLU A 177 -9.66 -17.12 5.25
C GLU A 177 -10.27 -17.61 3.93
N LYS A 178 -11.46 -17.09 3.55
CA LYS A 178 -12.12 -17.43 2.30
C LYS A 178 -11.30 -17.03 1.08
N LEU A 179 -10.72 -15.83 1.08
CA LEU A 179 -9.91 -15.31 -0.02
C LEU A 179 -8.65 -16.18 -0.23
N LEU A 180 -7.97 -16.56 0.85
CA LEU A 180 -6.79 -17.41 0.76
C LEU A 180 -7.12 -18.82 0.27
N LYS A 181 -8.27 -19.40 0.68
CA LYS A 181 -8.79 -20.66 0.13
C LYS A 181 -9.16 -20.56 -1.36
N ASP A 182 -9.58 -19.38 -1.81
CA ASP A 182 -9.87 -19.08 -3.22
C ASP A 182 -8.61 -18.63 -4.00
N ASP A 183 -7.42 -19.04 -3.56
CA ASP A 183 -6.12 -18.78 -4.18
C ASP A 183 -5.76 -17.29 -4.33
N ALA A 184 -6.33 -16.41 -3.52
CA ALA A 184 -5.98 -15.01 -3.55
C ALA A 184 -4.65 -14.72 -2.85
N PHE A 185 -3.98 -13.67 -3.32
CA PHE A 185 -2.82 -13.08 -2.66
C PHE A 185 -3.23 -11.88 -1.84
N ILE A 186 -2.69 -11.75 -0.63
CA ILE A 186 -3.00 -10.64 0.26
C ILE A 186 -1.70 -9.95 0.67
N LEU A 187 -1.58 -8.67 0.32
CA LEU A 187 -0.47 -7.82 0.77
C LEU A 187 -0.78 -7.25 2.15
N ILE A 188 0.14 -7.47 3.08
CA ILE A 188 0.12 -6.91 4.42
C ILE A 188 1.46 -6.23 4.67
N TYR A 189 1.43 -4.98 5.12
CA TYR A 189 2.62 -4.26 5.54
C TYR A 189 2.87 -4.49 7.04
N PRO A 190 3.84 -5.33 7.42
CA PRO A 190 4.06 -5.66 8.83
C PRO A 190 4.66 -4.49 9.61
N GLU A 191 5.21 -3.49 8.93
CA GLU A 191 5.67 -2.22 9.50
C GLU A 191 4.53 -1.29 9.93
N GLN A 192 3.27 -1.57 9.53
CA GLN A 192 2.02 -0.86 9.80
C GLN A 192 1.97 0.56 9.25
N ALA A 193 2.90 1.44 9.65
CA ALA A 193 2.93 2.84 9.23
C ALA A 193 3.75 3.04 7.94
N MET A 194 3.32 3.97 7.08
CA MET A 194 4.08 4.38 5.90
C MET A 194 5.08 5.48 6.28
N TRP A 195 6.38 5.25 6.03
CA TRP A 195 7.42 6.24 6.22
C TRP A 195 7.99 6.68 4.87
N TRP A 196 7.61 7.86 4.43
CA TRP A 196 7.89 8.35 3.09
C TRP A 196 9.37 8.29 2.69
N ASN A 197 9.67 7.57 1.61
CA ASN A 197 11.01 7.34 1.06
C ASN A 197 12.04 6.75 2.04
N TYR A 198 11.59 6.12 3.13
CA TYR A 198 12.47 5.46 4.08
C TYR A 198 13.08 4.20 3.46
N LYS A 199 14.41 4.04 3.62
CA LYS A 199 15.19 3.03 2.88
C LYS A 199 15.63 1.84 3.72
N LYS A 200 15.59 1.97 5.06
CA LYS A 200 16.04 0.92 5.97
C LYS A 200 14.87 -0.02 6.32
N PRO A 201 15.15 -1.30 6.61
CA PRO A 201 14.10 -2.16 7.17
C PRO A 201 13.70 -1.66 8.57
N ARG A 202 12.43 -1.77 8.90
CA ARG A 202 11.89 -1.48 10.24
C ARG A 202 11.42 -2.78 10.91
N PRO A 203 11.29 -2.80 12.23
CA PRO A 203 10.66 -3.90 12.95
C PRO A 203 9.24 -4.18 12.42
N TYR A 204 8.76 -5.43 12.57
CA TYR A 204 7.42 -5.81 12.11
C TYR A 204 6.58 -6.43 13.19
N ARG A 205 5.26 -6.22 13.02
CA ARG A 205 4.22 -6.87 13.82
C ARG A 205 3.87 -8.25 13.27
N ILE A 206 3.50 -9.14 14.15
CA ILE A 206 3.23 -10.56 13.86
C ILE A 206 1.97 -10.80 12.99
N GLY A 207 1.09 -9.83 12.81
CA GLY A 207 -0.23 -10.01 12.22
C GLY A 207 -0.25 -10.74 10.87
N ALA A 208 0.68 -10.42 9.96
CA ALA A 208 0.79 -11.08 8.65
C ALA A 208 1.11 -12.58 8.81
N TYR A 209 2.04 -12.91 9.67
CA TYR A 209 2.48 -14.27 9.95
C TYR A 209 1.41 -15.08 10.67
N HIS A 210 0.66 -14.43 11.57
CA HIS A 210 -0.49 -15.06 12.25
C HIS A 210 -1.58 -15.48 11.24
N TYR A 211 -1.94 -14.60 10.29
CA TYR A 211 -2.89 -14.96 9.24
C TYR A 211 -2.38 -16.09 8.35
N ALA A 212 -1.09 -16.08 8.00
CA ALA A 212 -0.50 -17.13 7.18
C ALA A 212 -0.54 -18.49 7.90
N ALA A 213 -0.04 -18.57 9.14
CA ALA A 213 -0.02 -19.77 9.94
C ALA A 213 -1.44 -20.33 10.19
N LYS A 214 -2.40 -19.47 10.55
CA LYS A 214 -3.80 -19.85 10.76
C LYS A 214 -4.43 -20.51 9.52
N ASN A 215 -4.03 -20.07 8.32
CA ASN A 215 -4.63 -20.54 7.07
C ASN A 215 -3.76 -21.55 6.32
N GLY A 216 -2.60 -21.93 6.86
CA GLY A 216 -1.68 -22.90 6.24
C GLY A 216 -1.15 -22.43 4.87
N VAL A 217 -0.93 -21.13 4.69
CA VAL A 217 -0.42 -20.57 3.46
C VAL A 217 0.96 -19.94 3.67
N PRO A 218 1.82 -19.87 2.63
CA PRO A 218 3.14 -19.27 2.76
C PRO A 218 3.07 -17.74 2.95
N VAL A 219 4.06 -17.20 3.66
CA VAL A 219 4.42 -15.78 3.60
C VAL A 219 5.51 -15.63 2.54
N VAL A 220 5.32 -14.69 1.63
CA VAL A 220 6.30 -14.28 0.61
C VAL A 220 6.88 -12.94 1.04
N PRO A 221 8.07 -12.93 1.70
CA PRO A 221 8.68 -11.69 2.10
C PRO A 221 9.23 -10.95 0.86
N CYS A 222 8.93 -9.67 0.77
CA CYS A 222 9.47 -8.79 -0.25
C CYS A 222 10.10 -7.55 0.41
N PHE A 223 11.07 -6.96 -0.26
CA PHE A 223 11.63 -5.68 0.11
C PHE A 223 11.85 -4.83 -1.14
N VAL A 224 11.39 -3.58 -1.12
CA VAL A 224 11.59 -2.66 -2.24
C VAL A 224 12.74 -1.71 -1.91
N THR A 225 13.79 -1.74 -2.73
CA THR A 225 14.90 -0.80 -2.67
C THR A 225 14.68 0.38 -3.61
N LEU A 226 15.23 1.53 -3.22
CA LEU A 226 15.11 2.81 -3.90
C LEU A 226 16.45 3.20 -4.53
N THR A 227 16.50 3.25 -5.86
CA THR A 227 17.66 3.72 -6.62
C THR A 227 17.41 5.15 -7.10
N ASP A 228 18.35 6.06 -6.88
CA ASP A 228 18.27 7.45 -7.36
C ASP A 228 18.07 7.47 -8.88
N SER A 229 17.04 8.18 -9.34
CA SER A 229 16.73 8.31 -10.77
C SER A 229 17.56 9.39 -11.47
N GLY A 230 18.32 10.19 -10.72
CA GLY A 230 19.00 11.40 -11.18
C GLY A 230 18.05 12.59 -11.39
N LYS A 231 16.76 12.45 -11.03
CA LYS A 231 15.74 13.48 -11.20
C LYS A 231 15.26 14.03 -9.86
N LYS A 232 14.73 15.24 -9.90
CA LYS A 232 14.05 15.87 -8.77
C LYS A 232 12.58 16.08 -9.10
N SER A 233 11.72 15.86 -8.11
CA SER A 233 10.30 16.21 -8.18
C SER A 233 10.10 17.73 -8.25
N LYS A 234 8.88 18.18 -8.53
CA LYS A 234 8.51 19.61 -8.46
C LYS A 234 8.75 20.23 -7.08
N LEU A 235 8.77 19.43 -6.03
CA LEU A 235 9.07 19.86 -4.66
C LEU A 235 10.58 19.83 -4.34
N GLY A 236 11.45 19.48 -5.29
CA GLY A 236 12.91 19.45 -5.13
C GLY A 236 13.45 18.19 -4.47
N PHE A 237 12.62 17.19 -4.15
CA PHE A 237 13.07 15.91 -3.60
C PHE A 237 13.53 14.95 -4.69
N THR A 238 14.46 14.04 -4.34
CA THR A 238 14.93 13.00 -5.25
C THR A 238 13.79 12.06 -5.63
N GLU A 239 13.67 11.78 -6.92
CA GLU A 239 12.79 10.72 -7.44
C GLU A 239 13.57 9.41 -7.51
N TYR A 240 12.90 8.28 -7.27
CA TYR A 240 13.54 6.97 -7.18
C TYR A 240 12.94 5.99 -8.19
N TYR A 241 13.78 5.07 -8.68
CA TYR A 241 13.35 3.83 -9.31
C TYR A 241 13.23 2.73 -8.26
N TYR A 242 12.33 1.78 -8.49
CA TYR A 242 12.03 0.71 -7.54
C TYR A 242 12.56 -0.63 -8.03
N THR A 243 13.28 -1.34 -7.16
CA THR A 243 13.60 -2.75 -7.37
C THR A 243 12.98 -3.55 -6.23
N ILE A 244 12.03 -4.44 -6.56
CA ILE A 244 11.46 -5.35 -5.57
C ILE A 244 12.28 -6.64 -5.55
N HIS A 245 12.76 -6.98 -4.35
CA HIS A 245 13.46 -8.22 -4.06
C HIS A 245 12.46 -9.18 -3.43
N VAL A 246 12.23 -10.31 -4.07
CA VAL A 246 11.38 -11.41 -3.57
C VAL A 246 12.27 -12.42 -2.88
N MET A 247 12.03 -12.65 -1.60
CA MET A 247 12.79 -13.61 -0.79
C MET A 247 12.14 -15.00 -0.84
N PRO A 248 12.85 -16.06 -0.42
CA PRO A 248 12.28 -17.39 -0.30
C PRO A 248 11.02 -17.38 0.57
N PRO A 249 9.94 -18.05 0.15
CA PRO A 249 8.73 -18.16 0.95
C PRO A 249 8.96 -18.88 2.27
N LEU A 250 8.27 -18.44 3.31
CA LEU A 250 8.22 -19.06 4.64
C LEU A 250 6.93 -19.87 4.74
N TYR A 251 7.04 -21.14 5.16
CA TYR A 251 5.94 -22.08 5.32
C TYR A 251 5.67 -22.41 6.79
#